data_76cd059b740331f43153b4100bd6063d
#
_entry.id   76cd059b740331f43153b4100bd6063d
#
_cell.length_a   1.000
_cell.length_b   1.000
_cell.length_c   1.000
_cell.angle_alpha   90.00
_cell.angle_beta   90.00
_cell.angle_gamma   90.00
#
_symmetry.space_group_name_H-M   'P 1'
#
loop_
_entity.id
_entity.type
_entity.pdbx_description
1 polymer ?
#
loop_
_entity_poly.entity_id
_entity_poly.type
_entity_poly.pdbx_seq_one_letter_code
_entity_poly.pdbx_strand_id
1 'polypeptide(L)'
;MKLYTDIVTDYLAGRSLAAHAQEWFFTQPGYCFQEPDGSDAQKAAVMQVYEQVLRTVETFVPGNRPVWDALFPDWQDILRGAETALIVGYPPPNDAVVLKSPAGVDTAVLDMGLWVQYLGAVPVERVAHNLLTHELCHVCIHRHRPELDAAQETGDYLSRLDAFTFDEGFAHFVSYNDRE
;
A
#
# COMPACT_ATOMS: atom_id res chain seq x y z
N MET A 1 3.55 0.29 -13.37
CA MET A 1 3.15 1.01 -12.14
C MET A 1 4.09 2.18 -11.96
N LYS A 2 3.58 3.39 -11.72
CA LYS A 2 4.39 4.58 -11.44
C LYS A 2 4.73 4.63 -9.96
N LEU A 3 5.95 5.03 -9.63
CA LEU A 3 6.45 5.02 -8.25
C LEU A 3 6.82 6.43 -7.80
N TYR A 4 6.37 6.80 -6.60
CA TYR A 4 6.70 8.05 -5.91
C TYR A 4 7.55 7.74 -4.67
N THR A 5 8.68 8.41 -4.53
CA THR A 5 9.61 8.21 -3.41
C THR A 5 10.11 9.52 -2.81
N ASP A 6 9.60 10.66 -3.28
CA ASP A 6 10.14 11.97 -2.91
C ASP A 6 10.10 12.22 -1.39
N ILE A 7 9.01 11.80 -0.74
CA ILE A 7 8.82 11.99 0.70
C ILE A 7 9.86 11.20 1.51
N VAL A 8 10.01 9.91 1.21
CA VAL A 8 10.98 9.08 1.91
C VAL A 8 12.42 9.51 1.61
N THR A 9 12.72 9.93 0.38
CA THR A 9 14.06 10.42 0.02
C THR A 9 14.38 11.76 0.68
N ASP A 10 13.40 12.67 0.80
CA ASP A 10 13.57 13.93 1.52
C ASP A 10 13.77 13.70 3.01
N TYR A 11 12.99 12.80 3.61
CA TYR A 11 13.17 12.39 5.00
C TYR A 11 14.58 11.85 5.27
N LEU A 12 15.05 10.91 4.46
CA LEU A 12 16.38 10.30 4.60
C LEU A 12 17.51 11.32 4.40
N ALA A 13 17.29 12.30 3.53
CA ALA A 13 18.24 13.40 3.34
C ALA A 13 18.17 14.48 4.44
N GLY A 14 17.29 14.36 5.42
CA GLY A 14 17.09 15.34 6.48
C GLY A 14 16.46 16.65 6.00
N ARG A 15 15.75 16.63 4.88
CA ARG A 15 15.01 17.78 4.38
C ARG A 15 13.66 17.92 5.09
N SER A 16 13.12 19.15 5.12
CA SER A 16 11.82 19.41 5.72
C SER A 16 10.71 18.71 4.95
N LEU A 17 9.82 18.04 5.66
CA LEU A 17 8.63 17.39 5.10
C LEU A 17 7.38 18.29 5.09
N ALA A 18 7.50 19.55 5.53
CA ALA A 18 6.35 20.46 5.67
C ALA A 18 5.58 20.66 4.34
N ALA A 19 6.28 20.65 3.21
CA ALA A 19 5.64 20.76 1.90
C ALA A 19 4.82 19.51 1.54
N HIS A 20 5.26 18.34 1.98
CA HIS A 20 4.60 17.07 1.72
C HIS A 20 3.37 16.81 2.61
N ALA A 21 3.25 17.50 3.75
CA ALA A 21 2.10 17.36 4.65
C ALA A 21 0.74 17.71 3.99
N GLN A 22 0.76 18.37 2.83
CA GLN A 22 -0.42 18.74 2.05
C GLN A 22 -0.67 17.79 0.86
N GLU A 23 0.14 16.75 0.68
CA GLU A 23 -0.11 15.75 -0.35
C GLU A 23 -1.47 15.08 -0.11
N TRP A 24 -2.18 14.79 -1.19
CA TRP A 24 -3.58 14.39 -1.15
C TRP A 24 -3.85 13.16 -0.26
N PHE A 25 -2.92 12.22 -0.19
CA PHE A 25 -3.07 11.03 0.67
C PHE A 25 -2.94 11.34 2.16
N PHE A 26 -2.32 12.47 2.56
CA PHE A 26 -2.33 12.94 3.94
C PHE A 26 -3.56 13.80 4.29
N THR A 27 -4.40 14.11 3.32
CA THR A 27 -5.65 14.85 3.56
C THR A 27 -6.86 13.94 3.70
N GLN A 28 -6.69 12.64 3.59
CA GLN A 28 -7.76 11.67 3.76
C GLN A 28 -8.10 11.47 5.24
N PRO A 29 -9.39 11.26 5.59
CA PRO A 29 -9.77 10.97 6.97
C PRO A 29 -9.01 9.76 7.54
N GLY A 30 -8.38 9.93 8.70
CA GLY A 30 -7.59 8.88 9.34
C GLY A 30 -6.12 8.79 8.91
N TYR A 31 -5.71 9.54 7.87
CA TYR A 31 -4.35 9.48 7.29
C TYR A 31 -3.60 10.82 7.39
N CYS A 32 -3.96 11.66 8.37
CA CYS A 32 -3.33 12.97 8.53
C CYS A 32 -1.83 12.84 8.83
N PHE A 33 -1.03 13.68 8.16
CA PHE A 33 0.43 13.71 8.33
C PHE A 33 0.82 13.88 9.80
N GLN A 34 1.74 13.04 10.25
CA GLN A 34 2.43 13.14 11.51
C GLN A 34 3.93 13.26 11.26
N GLU A 35 4.57 14.24 11.90
CA GLU A 35 6.02 14.41 11.76
C GLU A 35 6.73 13.14 12.27
N PRO A 36 7.51 12.44 11.42
CA PRO A 36 8.22 11.24 11.83
C PRO A 36 9.40 11.57 12.73
N ASP A 37 9.85 10.59 13.54
CA ASP A 37 11.09 10.71 14.29
C ASP A 37 12.28 10.94 13.35
N GLY A 38 12.92 12.10 13.49
CA GLY A 38 14.07 12.53 12.67
C GLY A 38 15.43 12.03 13.16
N SER A 39 15.47 11.14 14.16
CA SER A 39 16.75 10.61 14.69
C SER A 39 17.53 9.83 13.64
N ASP A 40 18.86 9.84 13.76
CA ASP A 40 19.74 9.09 12.86
C ASP A 40 19.46 7.57 12.93
N ALA A 41 19.08 7.07 14.11
CA ALA A 41 18.71 5.67 14.29
C ALA A 41 17.45 5.32 13.49
N GLN A 42 16.42 6.16 13.56
CA GLN A 42 15.17 5.95 12.80
C GLN A 42 15.42 6.05 11.29
N LYS A 43 16.20 7.05 10.84
CA LYS A 43 16.58 7.18 9.43
C LYS A 43 17.34 5.97 8.91
N ALA A 44 18.27 5.43 9.70
CA ALA A 44 19.01 4.22 9.32
C ALA A 44 18.08 3.00 9.19
N ALA A 45 17.09 2.86 10.09
CA ALA A 45 16.10 1.81 10.03
C ALA A 45 15.16 1.97 8.81
N VAL A 46 14.67 3.19 8.57
CA VAL A 46 13.83 3.51 7.39
C VAL A 46 14.59 3.23 6.09
N MET A 47 15.88 3.57 6.01
CA MET A 47 16.71 3.27 4.83
C MET A 47 16.75 1.77 4.54
N GLN A 48 16.95 0.93 5.57
CA GLN A 48 17.00 -0.53 5.40
C GLN A 48 15.65 -1.08 4.88
N VAL A 49 14.53 -0.58 5.42
CA VAL A 49 13.18 -0.94 4.96
C VAL A 49 12.98 -0.48 3.52
N TYR A 50 13.26 0.79 3.26
CA TYR A 50 13.03 1.43 1.96
C TYR A 50 13.74 0.69 0.82
N GLU A 51 15.03 0.33 1.00
CA GLU A 51 15.79 -0.40 -0.03
C GLU A 51 15.18 -1.77 -0.36
N GLN A 52 14.66 -2.48 0.64
CA GLN A 52 14.03 -3.79 0.44
C GLN A 52 12.67 -3.68 -0.24
N VAL A 53 11.84 -2.73 0.23
CA VAL A 53 10.52 -2.47 -0.36
C VAL A 53 10.64 -1.96 -1.78
N LEU A 54 11.56 -1.03 -2.04
CA LEU A 54 11.80 -0.49 -3.38
C LEU A 54 12.09 -1.61 -4.39
N ARG A 55 13.02 -2.52 -4.06
CA ARG A 55 13.32 -3.68 -4.92
C ARG A 55 12.08 -4.54 -5.17
N THR A 56 11.27 -4.77 -4.13
CA THR A 56 10.04 -5.56 -4.25
C THR A 56 9.02 -4.90 -5.18
N VAL A 57 8.85 -3.57 -5.06
CA VAL A 57 7.92 -2.81 -5.94
C VAL A 57 8.38 -2.82 -7.39
N GLU A 58 9.69 -2.62 -7.63
CA GLU A 58 10.26 -2.57 -8.99
C GLU A 58 10.17 -3.91 -9.73
N THR A 59 10.25 -5.02 -8.99
CA THR A 59 10.23 -6.38 -9.54
C THR A 59 8.95 -7.14 -9.25
N PHE A 60 7.89 -6.43 -8.86
CA PHE A 60 6.67 -7.03 -8.35
C PHE A 60 6.05 -8.05 -9.31
N VAL A 61 5.80 -9.23 -8.77
CA VAL A 61 4.96 -10.27 -9.33
C VAL A 61 4.05 -10.76 -8.20
N PRO A 62 2.73 -10.86 -8.42
CA PRO A 62 1.80 -11.26 -7.35
C PRO A 62 2.20 -12.60 -6.72
N GLY A 63 2.03 -12.71 -5.42
CA GLY A 63 2.00 -13.99 -4.72
C GLY A 63 0.92 -14.88 -5.32
N ASN A 64 1.17 -16.19 -5.33
CA ASN A 64 0.21 -17.16 -5.89
C ASN A 64 -0.23 -16.82 -7.33
N ARG A 65 0.74 -16.43 -8.17
CA ARG A 65 0.52 -15.96 -9.53
C ARG A 65 -0.46 -16.80 -10.37
N PRO A 66 -0.45 -18.17 -10.34
CA PRO A 66 -1.42 -18.95 -11.10
C PRO A 66 -2.88 -18.67 -10.73
N VAL A 67 -3.15 -18.33 -9.45
CA VAL A 67 -4.48 -17.93 -9.00
C VAL A 67 -4.81 -16.54 -9.51
N TRP A 68 -3.85 -15.61 -9.47
CA TRP A 68 -4.01 -14.26 -10.02
C TRP A 68 -4.29 -14.29 -11.53
N ASP A 69 -3.53 -15.06 -12.30
CA ASP A 69 -3.72 -15.21 -13.76
C ASP A 69 -5.11 -15.79 -14.10
N ALA A 70 -5.67 -16.62 -13.21
CA ALA A 70 -7.01 -17.19 -13.39
C ALA A 70 -8.14 -16.22 -12.97
N LEU A 71 -7.93 -15.46 -11.88
CA LEU A 71 -8.95 -14.57 -11.33
C LEU A 71 -8.96 -13.19 -11.99
N PHE A 72 -7.80 -12.69 -12.37
CA PHE A 72 -7.59 -11.37 -12.95
C PHE A 72 -6.73 -11.50 -14.22
N PRO A 73 -7.25 -12.02 -15.33
CA PRO A 73 -6.44 -12.30 -16.54
C PRO A 73 -5.78 -11.05 -17.14
N ASP A 74 -6.29 -9.86 -16.81
CA ASP A 74 -5.81 -8.55 -17.24
C ASP A 74 -5.05 -7.76 -16.16
N TRP A 75 -4.67 -8.40 -15.03
CA TRP A 75 -4.06 -7.73 -13.90
C TRP A 75 -2.83 -6.88 -14.27
N GLN A 76 -2.02 -7.32 -15.24
CA GLN A 76 -0.84 -6.58 -15.68
C GLN A 76 -1.22 -5.23 -16.30
N ASP A 77 -2.32 -5.19 -17.05
CA ASP A 77 -2.81 -3.96 -17.67
C ASP A 77 -3.45 -3.04 -16.63
N ILE A 78 -4.20 -3.60 -15.69
CA ILE A 78 -4.76 -2.88 -14.56
C ILE A 78 -3.64 -2.22 -13.75
N LEU A 79 -2.65 -2.99 -13.29
CA LEU A 79 -1.56 -2.48 -12.45
C LEU A 79 -0.60 -1.56 -13.21
N ARG A 80 -0.54 -1.61 -14.53
CA ARG A 80 0.22 -0.61 -15.31
C ARG A 80 -0.35 0.79 -15.13
N GLY A 81 -1.66 0.91 -14.93
CA GLY A 81 -2.35 2.17 -14.66
C GLY A 81 -2.33 2.61 -13.19
N ALA A 82 -1.96 1.73 -12.26
CA ALA A 82 -1.87 2.04 -10.84
C ALA A 82 -0.55 2.74 -10.47
N GLU A 83 -0.54 3.37 -9.30
CA GLU A 83 0.62 4.06 -8.73
C GLU A 83 1.00 3.44 -7.38
N THR A 84 2.25 3.64 -6.96
CA THR A 84 2.72 3.29 -5.62
C THR A 84 3.46 4.48 -5.03
N ALA A 85 3.18 4.83 -3.78
CA ALA A 85 3.87 5.87 -3.03
C ALA A 85 4.56 5.24 -1.81
N LEU A 86 5.88 5.40 -1.71
CA LEU A 86 6.65 5.08 -0.52
C LEU A 86 6.83 6.36 0.27
N ILE A 87 6.28 6.38 1.48
CA ILE A 87 6.20 7.58 2.30
C ILE A 87 6.75 7.35 3.71
N VAL A 88 6.77 8.41 4.51
CA VAL A 88 6.83 8.41 5.97
C VAL A 88 5.85 9.46 6.48
N GLY A 89 5.15 9.18 7.58
CA GLY A 89 4.30 10.17 8.23
C GLY A 89 2.82 9.82 8.36
N TYR A 90 2.43 8.56 8.14
CA TYR A 90 1.08 8.11 8.49
C TYR A 90 0.94 7.86 10.01
N PRO A 91 -0.25 8.07 10.56
CA PRO A 91 -0.53 7.68 11.95
C PRO A 91 -0.64 6.15 12.05
N PRO A 92 -0.06 5.53 13.10
CA PRO A 92 -0.31 4.13 13.37
C PRO A 92 -1.82 3.84 13.55
N PRO A 93 -2.31 2.67 13.15
CA PRO A 93 -1.58 1.51 12.63
C PRO A 93 -1.51 1.44 11.09
N ASN A 94 -1.83 2.50 10.38
CA ASN A 94 -2.04 2.51 8.93
C ASN A 94 -0.70 2.46 8.17
N ASP A 95 -0.09 1.30 8.06
CA ASP A 95 1.21 1.11 7.42
C ASP A 95 1.15 0.82 5.91
N ALA A 96 -0.02 0.44 5.39
CA ALA A 96 -0.31 0.28 3.97
C ALA A 96 -1.80 0.55 3.69
N VAL A 97 -2.11 1.08 2.52
CA VAL A 97 -3.49 1.32 2.06
C VAL A 97 -3.54 1.58 0.55
N VAL A 98 -4.62 1.18 -0.11
CA VAL A 98 -4.95 1.67 -1.46
C VAL A 98 -5.93 2.83 -1.35
N LEU A 99 -5.57 3.94 -1.96
CA LEU A 99 -6.40 5.13 -2.05
C LEU A 99 -6.59 5.54 -3.52
N LYS A 100 -7.72 6.17 -3.80
CA LYS A 100 -7.96 6.76 -5.12
C LYS A 100 -7.52 8.22 -5.12
N SER A 101 -6.53 8.55 -5.99
CA SER A 101 -6.04 9.91 -6.13
C SER A 101 -7.12 10.87 -6.65
N PRO A 102 -6.95 12.20 -6.53
CA PRO A 102 -7.87 13.17 -7.12
C PRO A 102 -8.04 13.04 -8.64
N ALA A 103 -7.08 12.39 -9.32
CA ALA A 103 -7.18 12.06 -10.75
C ALA A 103 -7.89 10.73 -11.01
N GLY A 104 -8.40 10.05 -9.97
CA GLY A 104 -9.09 8.76 -10.08
C GLY A 104 -8.14 7.56 -10.27
N VAL A 105 -6.84 7.72 -9.96
CA VAL A 105 -5.84 6.65 -10.10
C VAL A 105 -5.71 5.91 -8.78
N ASP A 106 -5.80 4.59 -8.81
CA ASP A 106 -5.56 3.74 -7.65
C ASP A 106 -4.08 3.77 -7.27
N THR A 107 -3.81 4.10 -6.02
CA THR A 107 -2.45 4.31 -5.50
C THR A 107 -2.26 3.50 -4.22
N ALA A 108 -1.33 2.55 -4.23
CA ALA A 108 -0.87 1.87 -3.03
C ALA A 108 0.11 2.79 -2.28
N VAL A 109 -0.25 3.20 -1.06
CA VAL A 109 0.58 4.06 -0.21
C VAL A 109 1.14 3.22 0.92
N LEU A 110 2.46 3.18 1.05
CA LEU A 110 3.19 2.34 2.02
C LEU A 110 4.07 3.22 2.90
N ASP A 111 3.90 3.16 4.22
CA ASP A 111 4.67 3.98 5.16
C ASP A 111 5.94 3.28 5.67
N MET A 112 7.08 3.69 5.15
CA MET A 112 8.39 3.11 5.51
C MET A 112 8.77 3.35 6.98
N GLY A 113 8.26 4.42 7.60
CA GLY A 113 8.49 4.71 9.02
C GLY A 113 7.79 3.72 9.93
N LEU A 114 6.57 3.33 9.60
CA LEU A 114 5.80 2.31 10.33
C LEU A 114 6.33 0.90 10.06
N TRP A 115 6.85 0.65 8.87
CA TRP A 115 7.40 -0.65 8.50
C TRP A 115 8.70 -1.01 9.21
N VAL A 116 9.36 -0.07 9.87
CA VAL A 116 10.52 -0.32 10.76
C VAL A 116 10.22 -1.38 11.83
N GLN A 117 8.95 -1.50 12.25
CA GLN A 117 8.52 -2.54 13.19
C GLN A 117 8.78 -3.98 12.71
N TYR A 118 8.92 -4.20 11.41
CA TYR A 118 9.18 -5.52 10.83
C TYR A 118 10.67 -5.90 10.85
N LEU A 119 11.58 -4.92 11.01
CA LEU A 119 13.03 -5.20 11.05
C LEU A 119 13.37 -6.15 12.20
N GLY A 120 14.07 -7.23 11.87
CA GLY A 120 14.51 -8.23 12.86
C GLY A 120 13.42 -9.19 13.33
N ALA A 121 12.14 -8.92 13.04
CA ALA A 121 11.04 -9.80 13.38
C ALA A 121 10.72 -10.78 12.24
N VAL A 122 10.68 -10.27 11.01
CA VAL A 122 10.40 -11.04 9.79
C VAL A 122 11.22 -10.48 8.62
N PRO A 123 11.45 -11.25 7.53
CA PRO A 123 12.06 -10.70 6.33
C PRO A 123 11.18 -9.62 5.71
N VAL A 124 11.64 -8.37 5.68
CA VAL A 124 10.86 -7.20 5.18
C VAL A 124 10.43 -7.41 3.72
N GLU A 125 11.28 -8.00 2.88
CA GLU A 125 10.94 -8.30 1.48
C GLU A 125 9.73 -9.24 1.36
N ARG A 126 9.59 -10.20 2.28
CA ARG A 126 8.44 -11.11 2.31
C ARG A 126 7.17 -10.38 2.75
N VAL A 127 7.27 -9.53 3.77
CA VAL A 127 6.15 -8.66 4.20
C VAL A 127 5.73 -7.73 3.06
N ALA A 128 6.71 -7.08 2.41
CA ALA A 128 6.48 -6.19 1.28
C ALA A 128 5.76 -6.90 0.14
N HIS A 129 6.21 -8.10 -0.22
CA HIS A 129 5.60 -8.89 -1.28
C HIS A 129 4.14 -9.27 -0.95
N ASN A 130 3.89 -9.72 0.30
CA ASN A 130 2.54 -10.11 0.73
C ASN A 130 1.60 -8.90 0.80
N LEU A 131 2.04 -7.79 1.41
CA LEU A 131 1.24 -6.58 1.51
C LEU A 131 0.98 -5.94 0.14
N LEU A 132 1.99 -5.87 -0.73
CA LEU A 132 1.76 -5.41 -2.10
C LEU A 132 0.78 -6.30 -2.85
N THR A 133 0.87 -7.63 -2.69
CA THR A 133 -0.10 -8.55 -3.30
C THR A 133 -1.50 -8.29 -2.76
N HIS A 134 -1.64 -8.03 -1.46
CA HIS A 134 -2.90 -7.68 -0.81
C HIS A 134 -3.47 -6.37 -1.36
N GLU A 135 -2.71 -5.28 -1.25
CA GLU A 135 -3.16 -3.95 -1.67
C GLU A 135 -3.48 -3.89 -3.17
N LEU A 136 -2.63 -4.47 -4.01
CA LEU A 136 -2.88 -4.49 -5.44
C LEU A 136 -4.02 -5.44 -5.84
N CYS A 137 -4.37 -6.41 -4.96
CA CYS A 137 -5.57 -7.22 -5.15
C CYS A 137 -6.84 -6.36 -5.07
N HIS A 138 -6.93 -5.42 -4.12
CA HIS A 138 -8.03 -4.47 -4.05
C HIS A 138 -8.21 -3.71 -5.37
N VAL A 139 -7.10 -3.23 -5.96
CA VAL A 139 -7.15 -2.55 -7.28
C VAL A 139 -7.79 -3.43 -8.35
N CYS A 140 -7.42 -4.71 -8.39
CA CYS A 140 -7.96 -5.66 -9.35
C CYS A 140 -9.43 -6.00 -9.05
N ILE A 141 -9.77 -6.23 -7.77
CA ILE A 141 -11.16 -6.51 -7.33
C ILE A 141 -12.07 -5.36 -7.73
N HIS A 142 -11.73 -4.13 -7.36
CA HIS A 142 -12.55 -2.95 -7.60
C HIS A 142 -12.72 -2.66 -9.09
N ARG A 143 -11.71 -3.00 -9.90
CA ARG A 143 -11.82 -2.91 -11.35
C ARG A 143 -12.81 -3.90 -11.95
N HIS A 144 -12.85 -5.13 -11.43
CA HIS A 144 -13.75 -6.19 -11.89
C HIS A 144 -15.12 -6.17 -11.20
N ARG A 145 -15.20 -5.57 -9.99
CA ARG A 145 -16.39 -5.54 -9.13
C ARG A 145 -16.66 -4.12 -8.61
N PRO A 146 -16.88 -3.14 -9.50
CA PRO A 146 -17.09 -1.73 -9.10
C PRO A 146 -18.31 -1.52 -8.19
N GLU A 147 -19.22 -2.49 -8.12
CA GLU A 147 -20.34 -2.47 -7.17
C GLU A 147 -19.88 -2.56 -5.71
N LEU A 148 -18.68 -3.07 -5.43
CA LEU A 148 -18.11 -3.10 -4.07
C LEU A 148 -17.77 -1.69 -3.59
N ASP A 149 -17.15 -0.85 -4.43
CA ASP A 149 -16.91 0.57 -4.12
C ASP A 149 -18.21 1.27 -3.75
N ALA A 150 -19.23 1.11 -4.60
CA ALA A 150 -20.54 1.72 -4.36
C ALA A 150 -21.20 1.23 -3.06
N ALA A 151 -21.08 -0.07 -2.74
CA ALA A 151 -21.60 -0.62 -1.51
C ALA A 151 -20.85 -0.13 -0.26
N GLN A 152 -19.52 0.02 -0.35
CA GLN A 152 -18.69 0.55 0.75
C GLN A 152 -18.99 2.03 1.01
N GLU A 153 -19.21 2.84 -0.04
CA GLU A 153 -19.45 4.27 0.08
C GLU A 153 -20.89 4.62 0.49
N THR A 154 -21.89 4.01 -0.12
CA THR A 154 -23.29 4.44 -0.05
C THR A 154 -24.26 3.38 0.46
N GLY A 155 -23.79 2.16 0.69
CA GLY A 155 -24.60 1.04 1.19
C GLY A 155 -25.12 1.27 2.62
N ASP A 156 -26.18 0.56 2.98
CA ASP A 156 -26.57 0.41 4.38
C ASP A 156 -25.49 -0.38 5.16
N TYR A 157 -25.64 -0.46 6.49
CA TYR A 157 -24.64 -1.09 7.36
C TYR A 157 -24.31 -2.53 6.94
N LEU A 158 -25.30 -3.35 6.59
CA LEU A 158 -25.09 -4.74 6.22
C LEU A 158 -24.42 -4.84 4.85
N SER A 159 -24.86 -4.06 3.87
CA SER A 159 -24.24 -4.02 2.54
C SER A 159 -22.79 -3.59 2.60
N ARG A 160 -22.48 -2.59 3.45
CA ARG A 160 -21.09 -2.15 3.69
C ARG A 160 -20.27 -3.24 4.36
N LEU A 161 -20.80 -3.90 5.40
CA LEU A 161 -20.11 -4.98 6.10
C LEU A 161 -19.82 -6.15 5.17
N ASP A 162 -20.79 -6.55 4.34
CA ASP A 162 -20.61 -7.63 3.37
C ASP A 162 -19.53 -7.28 2.34
N ALA A 163 -19.57 -6.04 1.80
CA ALA A 163 -18.59 -5.58 0.82
C ALA A 163 -17.17 -5.55 1.41
N PHE A 164 -16.98 -5.00 2.60
CA PHE A 164 -15.68 -4.99 3.28
C PHE A 164 -15.21 -6.40 3.63
N THR A 165 -16.10 -7.26 4.12
CA THR A 165 -15.73 -8.64 4.48
C THR A 165 -15.30 -9.44 3.26
N PHE A 166 -15.98 -9.25 2.12
CA PHE A 166 -15.59 -9.89 0.87
C PHE A 166 -14.23 -9.37 0.40
N ASP A 167 -14.08 -8.06 0.31
CA ASP A 167 -12.91 -7.38 -0.25
C ASP A 167 -11.64 -7.74 0.54
N GLU A 168 -11.66 -7.51 1.85
CA GLU A 168 -10.54 -7.84 2.73
C GLU A 168 -10.26 -9.34 2.80
N GLY A 169 -11.31 -10.14 2.97
CA GLY A 169 -11.16 -11.60 3.05
C GLY A 169 -10.60 -12.21 1.79
N PHE A 170 -10.98 -11.68 0.63
CA PHE A 170 -10.45 -12.13 -0.65
C PHE A 170 -9.01 -11.68 -0.88
N ALA A 171 -8.69 -10.41 -0.59
CA ALA A 171 -7.33 -9.89 -0.69
C ALA A 171 -6.36 -10.66 0.23
N HIS A 172 -6.77 -10.94 1.47
CA HIS A 172 -6.01 -11.81 2.37
C HIS A 172 -5.83 -13.22 1.81
N PHE A 173 -6.88 -13.83 1.31
CA PHE A 173 -6.83 -15.19 0.77
C PHE A 173 -5.82 -15.34 -0.37
N VAL A 174 -5.74 -14.35 -1.27
CA VAL A 174 -4.84 -14.42 -2.45
C VAL A 174 -3.43 -13.93 -2.16
N SER A 175 -3.22 -13.15 -1.10
CA SER A 175 -1.91 -12.61 -0.72
C SER A 175 -1.09 -13.56 0.12
N TYR A 176 -1.72 -14.41 0.93
CA TYR A 176 -1.01 -15.38 1.75
C TYR A 176 -0.69 -16.64 0.95
N ASN A 177 0.57 -16.82 0.64
CA ASN A 177 1.08 -18.05 0.05
C ASN A 177 1.91 -18.80 1.10
N ASP A 178 1.23 -19.51 2.02
CA ASP A 178 1.86 -20.32 3.07
C ASP A 178 2.44 -21.64 2.56
N ARG A 179 2.60 -21.80 1.26
CA ARG A 179 2.94 -23.11 0.66
C ARG A 179 4.39 -23.21 0.23
N GLU A 180 5.29 -22.40 0.79
CA GLU A 180 6.73 -22.59 0.64
C GLU A 180 7.45 -22.56 2.00
#